data_d44eadadb1add0b1c9c51f536e650d0a
#
_entry.id   d44eadadb1add0b1c9c51f536e650d0a
#
_cell.length_a   1.000
_cell.length_b   1.000
_cell.length_c   1.000
_cell.angle_alpha   90.00
_cell.angle_beta   90.00
_cell.angle_gamma   90.00
#
_symmetry.space_group_name_H-M   'P 1'
#
loop_
_entity.id
_entity.type
_entity.pdbx_description
1 polymer ?
#
loop_
_entity_poly.entity_id
_entity_poly.type
_entity_poly.pdbx_seq_one_letter_code
_entity_poly.pdbx_strand_id
1 'polypeptide(L)'
;MNCSEVISNAAYILKENLIKNPYLDSEMLLSKALKIKRENLLTNLNMKLKNKDIIKFNKLIERRRKKEPIAYILGYKSFWKSNFKVNQDVLIPRPETEHVIEEVLKIIPKSASYNILDVGTGSGCLIVSIILERQRSHGTAIDLSLIHI
;
A
#
# COMPACT_ATOMS: atom_id res chain seq x y z
N MET A 1 1.66 0.17 -28.23
CA MET A 1 2.69 0.29 -27.19
C MET A 1 2.70 -0.96 -26.35
N ASN A 2 3.87 -1.45 -25.95
CA ASN A 2 4.01 -2.54 -24.99
C ASN A 2 4.15 -2.02 -23.54
N CYS A 3 4.16 -2.94 -22.55
CA CYS A 3 4.25 -2.55 -21.14
C CYS A 3 5.54 -1.78 -20.81
N SER A 4 6.68 -2.21 -21.37
CA SER A 4 7.98 -1.58 -21.14
C SER A 4 7.99 -0.12 -21.60
N GLU A 5 7.52 0.14 -22.82
CA GLU A 5 7.42 1.50 -23.37
C GLU A 5 6.54 2.41 -22.52
N VAL A 6 5.38 1.89 -22.09
CA VAL A 6 4.42 2.67 -21.30
C VAL A 6 4.96 2.98 -19.91
N ILE A 7 5.64 2.02 -19.27
CA ILE A 7 6.30 2.22 -17.97
C ILE A 7 7.41 3.27 -18.09
N SER A 8 8.27 3.15 -19.11
CA SER A 8 9.40 4.09 -19.31
C SER A 8 8.93 5.53 -19.52
N ASN A 9 7.91 5.72 -20.36
CA ASN A 9 7.32 7.03 -20.61
C ASN A 9 6.70 7.63 -19.33
N ALA A 10 5.96 6.82 -18.57
CA ALA A 10 5.36 7.26 -17.31
C ALA A 10 6.44 7.57 -16.25
N ALA A 11 7.47 6.74 -16.15
CA ALA A 11 8.58 6.98 -15.23
C ALA A 11 9.32 8.28 -15.55
N TYR A 12 9.50 8.60 -16.82
CA TYR A 12 10.06 9.89 -17.24
C TYR A 12 9.18 11.05 -16.73
N ILE A 13 7.87 11.01 -16.99
CA ILE A 13 6.92 12.03 -16.53
C ILE A 13 6.97 12.19 -15.00
N LEU A 14 6.99 11.10 -14.25
CA LEU A 14 7.03 11.13 -12.79
C LEU A 14 8.36 11.68 -12.26
N LYS A 15 9.48 11.37 -12.93
CA LYS A 15 10.80 11.89 -12.58
C LYS A 15 10.88 13.41 -12.75
N GLU A 16 10.38 13.94 -13.86
CA GLU A 16 10.29 15.39 -14.11
C GLU A 16 9.45 16.13 -13.05
N ASN A 17 8.51 15.41 -12.41
CA ASN A 17 7.69 15.94 -11.31
C ASN A 17 8.25 15.58 -9.92
N LEU A 18 9.55 15.24 -9.82
CA LEU A 18 10.28 14.98 -8.57
C LEU A 18 9.68 13.85 -7.73
N ILE A 19 9.13 12.83 -8.36
CA ILE A 19 8.69 11.61 -7.68
C ILE A 19 9.90 10.73 -7.39
N LYS A 20 10.07 10.32 -6.13
CA LYS A 20 11.28 9.64 -5.63
C LYS A 20 11.55 8.29 -6.32
N ASN A 21 10.50 7.51 -6.58
CA ASN A 21 10.63 6.16 -7.14
C ASN A 21 9.79 6.01 -8.43
N PRO A 22 10.13 6.74 -9.53
CA PRO A 22 9.25 6.88 -10.68
C PRO A 22 8.99 5.57 -11.42
N TYR A 23 9.98 4.70 -11.56
CA TYR A 23 9.82 3.38 -12.21
C TYR A 23 8.94 2.45 -11.39
N LEU A 24 9.23 2.30 -10.09
CA LEU A 24 8.44 1.46 -9.19
C LEU A 24 6.97 1.92 -9.15
N ASP A 25 6.75 3.22 -9.02
CA ASP A 25 5.39 3.79 -9.00
C ASP A 25 4.66 3.50 -10.33
N SER A 26 5.34 3.64 -11.47
CA SER A 26 4.77 3.34 -12.80
C SER A 26 4.39 1.87 -12.94
N GLU A 27 5.25 0.94 -12.50
CA GLU A 27 4.97 -0.50 -12.53
C GLU A 27 3.77 -0.85 -11.64
N MET A 28 3.71 -0.33 -10.42
CA MET A 28 2.60 -0.56 -9.50
C MET A 28 1.28 -0.02 -10.04
N LEU A 29 1.30 1.16 -10.65
CA LEU A 29 0.11 1.77 -11.22
C LEU A 29 -0.36 1.05 -12.50
N LEU A 30 0.57 0.55 -13.33
CA LEU A 30 0.21 -0.27 -14.48
C LEU A 30 -0.37 -1.62 -14.07
N SER A 31 0.20 -2.26 -13.05
CA SER A 31 -0.33 -3.50 -12.47
C SER A 31 -1.75 -3.31 -11.96
N LYS A 32 -2.03 -2.19 -11.29
CA LYS A 32 -3.39 -1.82 -10.86
C LYS A 32 -4.34 -1.62 -12.05
N ALA A 33 -3.89 -0.91 -13.07
CA ALA A 33 -4.73 -0.65 -14.27
C ALA A 33 -5.10 -1.95 -15.00
N LEU A 34 -4.17 -2.89 -15.06
CA LEU A 34 -4.33 -4.21 -15.68
C LEU A 34 -5.01 -5.24 -14.76
N LYS A 35 -5.12 -4.96 -13.47
CA LYS A 35 -5.59 -5.89 -12.43
C LYS A 35 -4.77 -7.19 -12.35
N ILE A 36 -3.47 -7.10 -12.50
CA ILE A 36 -2.52 -8.21 -12.37
C ILE A 36 -1.52 -7.92 -11.27
N LYS A 37 -0.85 -8.95 -10.75
CA LYS A 37 0.26 -8.79 -9.82
C LYS A 37 1.47 -8.17 -10.52
N ARG A 38 2.27 -7.37 -9.79
CA ARG A 38 3.47 -6.73 -10.34
C ARG A 38 4.48 -7.76 -10.87
N GLU A 39 4.62 -8.90 -10.20
CA GLU A 39 5.49 -10.00 -10.64
C GLU A 39 5.10 -10.49 -12.03
N ASN A 40 3.80 -10.67 -12.27
CA ASN A 40 3.27 -11.08 -13.57
C ASN A 40 3.46 -10.00 -14.66
N LEU A 41 3.43 -8.72 -14.28
CA LEU A 41 3.74 -7.64 -15.19
C LEU A 41 5.22 -7.68 -15.62
N LEU A 42 6.13 -7.84 -14.66
CA LEU A 42 7.58 -7.84 -14.90
C LEU A 42 8.04 -9.02 -15.75
N THR A 43 7.36 -10.16 -15.68
CA THR A 43 7.65 -11.31 -16.54
C THR A 43 7.07 -11.16 -17.96
N ASN A 44 6.24 -10.14 -18.22
CA ASN A 44 5.53 -9.95 -19.50
C ASN A 44 5.65 -8.51 -20.06
N LEU A 45 6.82 -7.90 -19.94
CA LEU A 45 7.04 -6.50 -20.35
C LEU A 45 6.79 -6.23 -21.84
N ASN A 46 6.89 -7.24 -22.69
CA ASN A 46 6.61 -7.15 -24.13
C ASN A 46 5.12 -7.25 -24.49
N MET A 47 4.25 -7.48 -23.49
CA MET A 47 2.80 -7.58 -23.71
C MET A 47 2.26 -6.27 -24.29
N LYS A 48 1.50 -6.37 -25.39
CA LYS A 48 0.81 -5.23 -26.01
C LYS A 48 -0.40 -4.83 -25.18
N LEU A 49 -0.53 -3.55 -24.90
CA LEU A 49 -1.64 -3.00 -24.12
C LEU A 49 -2.81 -2.60 -25.01
N LYS A 50 -4.02 -2.80 -24.51
CA LYS A 50 -5.25 -2.28 -25.12
C LYS A 50 -5.42 -0.79 -24.79
N ASN A 51 -5.97 -0.02 -25.69
CA ASN A 51 -6.18 1.43 -25.50
C ASN A 51 -6.96 1.75 -24.20
N LYS A 52 -7.95 0.95 -23.85
CA LYS A 52 -8.71 1.12 -22.60
C LYS A 52 -7.83 1.03 -21.34
N ASP A 53 -6.81 0.19 -21.37
CA ASP A 53 -5.92 -0.02 -20.20
C ASP A 53 -4.88 1.10 -20.12
N ILE A 54 -4.41 1.60 -21.25
CA ILE A 54 -3.55 2.80 -21.34
C ILE A 54 -4.31 4.02 -20.80
N ILE A 55 -5.57 4.21 -21.17
CA ILE A 55 -6.39 5.33 -20.65
C ILE A 55 -6.53 5.26 -19.12
N LYS A 56 -6.82 4.05 -18.58
CA LYS A 56 -6.90 3.86 -17.12
C LYS A 56 -5.57 4.17 -16.44
N PHE A 57 -4.48 3.65 -16.99
CA PHE A 57 -3.14 3.87 -16.47
C PHE A 57 -2.79 5.36 -16.45
N ASN A 58 -3.01 6.08 -17.54
CA ASN A 58 -2.71 7.51 -17.64
C ASN A 58 -3.47 8.33 -16.59
N LYS A 59 -4.72 7.96 -16.25
CA LYS A 59 -5.47 8.59 -15.15
C LYS A 59 -4.77 8.39 -13.79
N LEU A 60 -4.19 7.23 -13.54
CA LEU A 60 -3.47 6.96 -12.30
C LEU A 60 -2.13 7.71 -12.25
N ILE A 61 -1.40 7.77 -13.38
CA ILE A 61 -0.17 8.55 -13.51
C ILE A 61 -0.43 10.04 -13.26
N GLU A 62 -1.53 10.59 -13.79
CA GLU A 62 -1.89 11.98 -13.58
C GLU A 62 -2.15 12.30 -12.10
N ARG A 63 -2.82 11.42 -11.36
CA ARG A 63 -2.97 11.53 -9.89
C ARG A 63 -1.60 11.54 -9.20
N ARG A 64 -0.71 10.61 -9.59
CA ARG A 64 0.62 10.50 -9.00
C ARG A 64 1.51 11.70 -9.33
N ARG A 65 1.42 12.21 -10.55
CA ARG A 65 2.10 13.44 -10.99
C ARG A 65 1.74 14.63 -10.10
N LYS A 66 0.48 14.73 -9.67
CA LYS A 66 0.00 15.73 -8.70
C LYS A 66 0.44 15.44 -7.25
N LYS A 67 1.40 14.54 -7.05
CA LYS A 67 1.98 14.15 -5.76
C LYS A 67 1.00 13.43 -4.81
N GLU A 68 -0.14 12.94 -5.31
CA GLU A 68 -0.99 12.08 -4.50
C GLU A 68 -0.20 10.85 -4.04
N PRO A 69 -0.23 10.48 -2.74
CA PRO A 69 0.48 9.31 -2.23
C PRO A 69 0.10 8.04 -2.97
N ILE A 70 1.10 7.26 -3.38
CA ILE A 70 0.86 6.04 -4.17
C ILE A 70 -0.07 5.06 -3.45
N ALA A 71 0.02 4.94 -2.13
CA ALA A 71 -0.84 4.07 -1.34
C ALA A 71 -2.32 4.45 -1.47
N TYR A 72 -2.66 5.74 -1.51
CA TYR A 72 -4.04 6.18 -1.73
C TYR A 72 -4.51 5.89 -3.16
N ILE A 73 -3.64 6.06 -4.14
CA ILE A 73 -3.96 5.72 -5.53
C ILE A 73 -4.18 4.20 -5.66
N LEU A 74 -3.37 3.39 -5.01
CA LEU A 74 -3.50 1.93 -4.99
C LEU A 74 -4.70 1.47 -4.15
N GLY A 75 -5.06 2.21 -3.10
CA GLY A 75 -6.11 1.88 -2.15
C GLY A 75 -5.66 0.91 -1.06
N TYR A 76 -4.38 0.62 -0.99
CA TYR A 76 -3.79 -0.22 0.07
C TYR A 76 -2.33 0.16 0.35
N LYS A 77 -1.88 -0.23 1.53
CA LYS A 77 -0.48 -0.19 1.97
C LYS A 77 -0.09 -1.53 2.56
N SER A 78 1.02 -2.09 2.10
CA SER A 78 1.64 -3.26 2.75
C SER A 78 2.28 -2.83 4.06
N PHE A 79 2.01 -3.58 5.12
CA PHE A 79 2.54 -3.35 6.44
C PHE A 79 2.63 -4.68 7.17
N TRP A 80 3.78 -4.98 7.80
CA TRP A 80 4.07 -6.28 8.36
C TRP A 80 3.86 -7.39 7.30
N LYS A 81 3.04 -8.36 7.56
CA LYS A 81 2.75 -9.50 6.66
C LYS A 81 1.43 -9.37 5.89
N SER A 82 0.80 -8.17 5.92
CA SER A 82 -0.55 -7.96 5.39
C SER A 82 -0.66 -6.69 4.57
N ASN A 83 -1.73 -6.60 3.80
CA ASN A 83 -2.11 -5.38 3.08
C ASN A 83 -3.30 -4.73 3.78
N PHE A 84 -3.15 -3.46 4.14
CA PHE A 84 -4.19 -2.68 4.81
C PHE A 84 -4.83 -1.71 3.83
N LYS A 85 -6.16 -1.65 3.83
CA LYS A 85 -6.90 -0.69 3.03
C LYS A 85 -6.64 0.72 3.56
N VAL A 86 -6.31 1.64 2.66
CA VAL A 86 -6.09 3.05 2.98
C VAL A 86 -6.76 3.95 1.95
N ASN A 87 -7.22 5.09 2.42
CA ASN A 87 -7.77 6.18 1.62
C ASN A 87 -7.36 7.50 2.25
N GLN A 88 -7.90 8.62 1.77
CA GLN A 88 -7.55 9.96 2.25
C GLN A 88 -7.98 10.22 3.71
N ASP A 89 -8.88 9.41 4.25
CA ASP A 89 -9.41 9.55 5.61
C ASP A 89 -8.54 8.83 6.66
N VAL A 90 -7.50 8.12 6.23
CA VAL A 90 -6.67 7.29 7.11
C VAL A 90 -5.19 7.57 6.88
N LEU A 91 -4.44 7.70 7.96
CA LEU A 91 -2.98 7.83 7.89
C LEU A 91 -2.36 6.57 7.26
N ILE A 92 -1.49 6.76 6.27
CA ILE A 92 -0.75 5.66 5.66
C ILE A 92 0.21 5.07 6.70
N PRO A 93 0.14 3.75 6.98
CA PRO A 93 1.07 3.08 7.87
C PRO A 93 2.53 3.36 7.53
N ARG A 94 3.32 3.74 8.52
CA ARG A 94 4.75 4.03 8.36
C ARG A 94 5.57 2.76 8.61
N PRO A 95 6.63 2.49 7.82
CA PRO A 95 7.48 1.32 8.02
C PRO A 95 8.07 1.25 9.43
N GLU A 96 8.45 2.40 10.00
CA GLU A 96 9.04 2.47 11.34
C GLU A 96 8.09 1.97 12.43
N THR A 97 6.79 2.02 12.18
CA THR A 97 5.77 1.52 13.11
C THR A 97 5.82 -0.02 13.27
N GLU A 98 6.46 -0.74 12.34
CA GLU A 98 6.66 -2.19 12.47
C GLU A 98 7.52 -2.56 13.67
N HIS A 99 8.43 -1.68 14.13
CA HIS A 99 9.20 -1.90 15.35
C HIS A 99 8.32 -2.00 16.61
N VAL A 100 7.17 -1.32 16.63
CA VAL A 100 6.21 -1.46 17.73
C VAL A 100 5.70 -2.90 17.82
N ILE A 101 5.41 -3.53 16.67
CA ILE A 101 4.98 -4.93 16.62
C ILE A 101 6.10 -5.83 17.15
N GLU A 102 7.34 -5.62 16.69
CA GLU A 102 8.50 -6.41 17.15
C GLU A 102 8.63 -6.37 18.68
N GLU A 103 8.53 -5.19 19.28
CA GLU A 103 8.62 -5.04 20.74
C GLU A 103 7.44 -5.69 21.48
N VAL A 104 6.22 -5.49 21.00
CA VAL A 104 5.02 -6.14 21.57
C VAL A 104 5.12 -7.66 21.51
N LEU A 105 5.64 -8.21 20.40
CA LEU A 105 5.80 -9.65 20.23
C LEU A 105 6.87 -10.27 21.15
N LYS A 106 7.84 -9.48 21.63
CA LYS A 106 8.79 -9.90 22.68
C LYS A 106 8.13 -9.99 24.06
N ILE A 107 7.19 -9.09 24.34
CA ILE A 107 6.50 -9.03 25.64
C ILE A 107 5.38 -10.06 25.73
N ILE A 108 4.62 -10.27 24.64
CA ILE A 108 3.46 -11.17 24.62
C ILE A 108 3.87 -12.54 24.09
N PRO A 109 3.94 -13.59 24.91
CA PRO A 109 4.22 -14.96 24.45
C PRO A 109 3.13 -15.48 23.50
N LYS A 110 3.49 -16.43 22.62
CA LYS A 110 2.52 -17.04 21.69
C LYS A 110 1.37 -17.78 22.38
N SER A 111 1.61 -18.29 23.57
CA SER A 111 0.63 -19.02 24.39
C SER A 111 -0.31 -18.10 25.18
N ALA A 112 0.01 -16.82 25.26
CA ALA A 112 -0.74 -15.87 26.08
C ALA A 112 -2.10 -15.54 25.44
N SER A 113 -3.08 -15.24 26.31
CA SER A 113 -4.40 -14.74 25.95
C SER A 113 -4.59 -13.37 26.64
N TYR A 114 -4.39 -12.31 25.87
CA TYR A 114 -4.53 -10.93 26.35
C TYR A 114 -5.67 -10.22 25.65
N ASN A 115 -6.28 -9.28 26.34
CA ASN A 115 -7.12 -8.25 25.72
C ASN A 115 -6.23 -7.05 25.42
N ILE A 116 -6.15 -6.69 24.16
CA ILE A 116 -5.27 -5.61 23.65
C ILE A 116 -6.17 -4.49 23.11
N LEU A 117 -5.92 -3.27 23.57
CA LEU A 117 -6.61 -2.08 23.10
C LEU A 117 -5.65 -1.22 22.25
N ASP A 118 -6.08 -0.89 21.05
CA ASP A 118 -5.38 0.03 20.15
C ASP A 118 -6.18 1.34 20.07
N VAL A 119 -5.60 2.41 20.60
CA VAL A 119 -6.22 3.74 20.65
C VAL A 119 -5.61 4.61 19.56
N GLY A 120 -6.46 5.14 18.67
CA GLY A 120 -5.99 5.83 17.46
C GLY A 120 -5.54 4.85 16.38
N THR A 121 -6.31 3.80 16.17
CA THR A 121 -5.91 2.63 15.36
C THR A 121 -5.68 2.95 13.87
N GLY A 122 -6.25 4.04 13.34
CA GLY A 122 -6.15 4.42 11.93
C GLY A 122 -6.60 3.30 11.00
N SER A 123 -5.67 2.72 10.24
CA SER A 123 -5.95 1.60 9.35
C SER A 123 -6.13 0.26 10.04
N GLY A 124 -5.95 0.19 11.36
CA GLY A 124 -5.92 -1.05 12.13
C GLY A 124 -4.62 -1.85 11.99
N CYS A 125 -3.59 -1.28 11.39
CA CYS A 125 -2.39 -2.03 11.01
C CYS A 125 -1.64 -2.63 12.20
N LEU A 126 -1.59 -1.96 13.35
CA LEU A 126 -0.94 -2.46 14.56
C LEU A 126 -1.74 -3.62 15.16
N ILE A 127 -2.98 -3.35 15.55
CA ILE A 127 -3.79 -4.34 16.27
C ILE A 127 -4.01 -5.60 15.45
N VAL A 128 -4.35 -5.47 14.16
CA VAL A 128 -4.55 -6.64 13.28
C VAL A 128 -3.27 -7.45 13.15
N SER A 129 -2.12 -6.80 12.95
CA SER A 129 -0.84 -7.50 12.82
C SER A 129 -0.47 -8.24 14.12
N ILE A 130 -0.71 -7.64 15.28
CA ILE A 130 -0.44 -8.27 16.58
C ILE A 130 -1.37 -9.47 16.80
N ILE A 131 -2.66 -9.35 16.52
CA ILE A 131 -3.62 -10.45 16.71
C ILE A 131 -3.34 -11.61 15.75
N LEU A 132 -2.93 -11.35 14.52
CA LEU A 132 -2.52 -12.40 13.58
C LEU A 132 -1.31 -13.20 14.10
N GLU A 133 -0.39 -12.56 14.82
CA GLU A 133 0.77 -13.20 15.46
C GLU A 133 0.45 -13.82 16.83
N ARG A 134 -0.65 -13.43 17.48
CA ARG A 134 -1.09 -13.82 18.83
C ARG A 134 -2.55 -14.25 18.84
N GLN A 135 -2.86 -15.31 18.12
CA GLN A 135 -4.22 -15.77 17.81
C GLN A 135 -5.10 -16.11 19.03
N ARG A 136 -4.50 -16.28 20.22
CA ARG A 136 -5.25 -16.48 21.47
C ARG A 136 -5.66 -15.16 22.15
N SER A 137 -5.13 -14.04 21.69
CA SER A 137 -5.44 -12.72 22.21
C SER A 137 -6.61 -12.08 21.47
N HIS A 138 -7.29 -11.15 22.12
CA HIS A 138 -8.39 -10.38 21.56
C HIS A 138 -7.99 -8.92 21.40
N GLY A 139 -8.31 -8.34 20.25
CA GLY A 139 -8.00 -6.94 19.94
C GLY A 139 -9.26 -6.08 19.89
N THR A 140 -9.21 -4.94 20.54
CA THR A 140 -10.19 -3.87 20.39
C THR A 140 -9.48 -2.65 19.81
N ALA A 141 -10.08 -2.06 18.78
CA ALA A 141 -9.55 -0.89 18.11
C ALA A 141 -10.52 0.28 18.23
N ILE A 142 -10.03 1.45 18.58
CA ILE A 142 -10.84 2.68 18.62
C ILE A 142 -10.12 3.81 17.91
N ASP A 143 -10.88 4.66 17.24
CA ASP A 143 -10.38 5.89 16.62
C ASP A 143 -11.39 7.01 16.81
N LEU A 144 -10.91 8.25 16.92
CA LEU A 144 -11.77 9.41 17.11
C LEU A 144 -12.42 9.86 15.81
N SER A 145 -11.75 9.71 14.74
CA SER A 145 -12.22 10.14 13.43
C SER A 145 -11.43 9.45 12.33
N LEU A 146 -12.14 9.06 11.30
CA LEU A 146 -11.53 8.57 10.06
C LEU A 146 -11.05 9.71 9.16
N ILE A 147 -11.42 10.98 9.52
CA ILE A 147 -11.27 12.05 8.54
C ILE A 147 -10.09 12.94 8.78
N HIS A 148 -9.69 13.20 10.01
CA HIS A 148 -8.84 14.22 10.15
C HIS A 148 -7.65 14.06 10.70
N ILE A 149 -7.31 13.21 10.59
CA ILE A 149 -6.05 13.47 11.10
C ILE A 149 -5.13 14.10 10.09
#